data_d97ba88001b25f7cfa472834da9750bf
#
_entry.id   d97ba88001b25f7cfa472834da9750bf
#
_cell.length_a   1.000
_cell.length_b   1.000
_cell.length_c   1.000
_cell.angle_alpha   90.00
_cell.angle_beta   90.00
_cell.angle_gamma   90.00
#
_symmetry.space_group_name_H-M   'P 1'
#
loop_
_entity.id
_entity.type
_entity.pdbx_description
1 polymer ?
#
loop_
_entity_poly.entity_id
_entity_poly.type
_entity_poly.pdbx_seq_one_letter_code
_entity_poly.pdbx_strand_id
1 'polypeptide(L)'
;MRWAENIQKRLAVLVAAAAAALSLSACATASESAPAPVIAVGDLHGDYDAYISILRAAGLVSARGKWSGGKATLVQLGDVPDRGPDTKKIIEHLIKLEKEAKKKGGRVVPLIGNHEAMNVIGDLRYVTPEEYAAFATAKSKKLRDAHFKANFAALAEFYRKKDPTLDDEGVRAAFEKEAPLGYIEHRLVWGPNGAIGSWIASHDAAVRIGDTLFVHGGISAGYAASTIAAINEAVRRALKAGGGFILEDELGPLWHRGNVEESAAHGL
;
A
#
# COMPACT_ATOMS: atom_id res chain seq x y z
N MET A 1 27.10 -61.63 52.84
CA MET A 1 26.97 -61.68 51.37
C MET A 1 25.62 -61.15 50.82
N ARG A 2 24.49 -61.43 51.44
CA ARG A 2 23.14 -60.97 50.90
C ARG A 2 22.88 -59.43 50.95
N TRP A 3 23.61 -58.69 51.77
CA TRP A 3 23.38 -57.23 51.92
C TRP A 3 24.02 -56.41 50.81
N ALA A 4 25.16 -56.82 50.31
CA ALA A 4 25.87 -56.14 49.20
C ALA A 4 25.18 -56.30 47.82
N GLU A 5 24.57 -57.50 47.58
CA GLU A 5 23.81 -57.76 46.35
C GLU A 5 22.53 -56.91 46.24
N ASN A 6 21.88 -56.58 47.34
CA ASN A 6 20.67 -55.76 47.34
C ASN A 6 20.97 -54.27 47.08
N ILE A 7 22.13 -53.79 47.50
CA ILE A 7 22.54 -52.41 47.23
C ILE A 7 22.90 -52.25 45.78
N GLN A 8 23.63 -53.18 45.15
CA GLN A 8 23.96 -53.16 43.74
C GLN A 8 22.72 -53.21 42.82
N LYS A 9 21.73 -54.03 43.14
CA LYS A 9 20.46 -54.12 42.40
C LYS A 9 19.65 -52.79 42.49
N ARG A 10 19.62 -52.17 43.67
CA ARG A 10 18.93 -50.88 43.85
C ARG A 10 19.66 -49.72 43.16
N LEU A 11 20.99 -49.71 43.11
CA LEU A 11 21.74 -48.72 42.34
C LEU A 11 21.57 -48.92 40.82
N ALA A 12 21.56 -50.16 40.33
CA ALA A 12 21.34 -50.46 38.92
C ALA A 12 19.94 -50.04 38.43
N VAL A 13 18.88 -50.18 39.24
CA VAL A 13 17.53 -49.75 38.94
C VAL A 13 17.42 -48.22 38.95
N LEU A 14 18.11 -47.52 39.86
CA LEU A 14 18.12 -46.05 39.91
C LEU A 14 18.89 -45.43 38.75
N VAL A 15 20.00 -46.03 38.30
CA VAL A 15 20.75 -45.56 37.14
C VAL A 15 19.97 -45.83 35.84
N ALA A 16 19.26 -46.96 35.72
CA ALA A 16 18.42 -47.24 34.56
C ALA A 16 17.20 -46.31 34.49
N ALA A 17 16.60 -45.93 35.61
CA ALA A 17 15.49 -44.99 35.68
C ALA A 17 15.94 -43.54 35.34
N ALA A 18 17.14 -43.13 35.76
CA ALA A 18 17.73 -41.82 35.42
C ALA A 18 18.11 -41.73 33.94
N ALA A 19 18.62 -42.82 33.32
CA ALA A 19 18.96 -42.88 31.90
C ALA A 19 17.68 -42.87 31.02
N ALA A 20 16.58 -43.48 31.45
CA ALA A 20 15.29 -43.42 30.74
C ALA A 20 14.62 -42.04 30.82
N ALA A 21 14.80 -41.30 31.93
CA ALA A 21 14.30 -39.93 32.08
C ALA A 21 15.07 -38.93 31.24
N LEU A 22 16.37 -39.12 31.01
CA LEU A 22 17.21 -38.29 30.16
C LEU A 22 16.97 -38.53 28.67
N SER A 23 16.53 -39.71 28.25
CA SER A 23 16.25 -40.01 26.83
C SER A 23 14.85 -39.54 26.41
N LEU A 24 13.92 -39.21 27.31
CA LEU A 24 12.63 -38.61 26.98
C LEU A 24 12.66 -37.07 26.86
N SER A 25 13.74 -36.41 27.29
CA SER A 25 13.89 -34.94 27.15
C SER A 25 14.49 -34.50 25.82
N ALA A 26 14.93 -35.41 24.95
CA ALA A 26 15.62 -35.05 23.67
C ALA A 26 14.71 -35.08 22.43
N CYS A 27 13.40 -35.32 22.60
CA CYS A 27 12.44 -35.23 21.49
C CYS A 27 11.39 -34.13 21.72
N ALA A 28 11.83 -32.98 22.26
CA ALA A 28 11.15 -31.73 21.95
C ALA A 28 11.55 -31.39 20.51
N THR A 29 10.85 -31.98 19.53
CA THR A 29 10.83 -31.45 18.17
C THR A 29 10.50 -29.99 18.33
N ALA A 30 11.46 -29.12 18.02
CA ALA A 30 11.16 -27.71 17.79
C ALA A 30 10.01 -27.71 16.79
N SER A 31 8.81 -27.42 17.25
CA SER A 31 7.68 -27.19 16.36
C SER A 31 8.11 -26.05 15.47
N GLU A 32 8.50 -26.38 14.26
CA GLU A 32 8.75 -25.37 13.23
C GLU A 32 7.47 -24.55 13.16
N SER A 33 7.50 -23.36 13.72
CA SER A 33 6.33 -22.49 13.73
C SER A 33 5.91 -22.30 12.28
N ALA A 34 4.66 -22.61 11.95
CA ALA A 34 4.13 -22.40 10.62
C ALA A 34 4.53 -21.00 10.13
N PRO A 35 4.90 -20.85 8.86
CA PRO A 35 5.30 -19.55 8.31
C PRO A 35 4.19 -18.53 8.59
N ALA A 36 4.60 -17.31 8.93
CA ALA A 36 3.65 -16.23 9.23
C ALA A 36 2.76 -15.99 7.99
N PRO A 37 1.43 -15.86 8.16
CA PRO A 37 0.53 -15.72 7.02
C PRO A 37 0.80 -14.42 6.26
N VAL A 38 0.67 -14.50 4.93
CA VAL A 38 0.68 -13.35 4.02
C VAL A 38 -0.74 -13.15 3.51
N ILE A 39 -1.30 -11.97 3.72
CA ILE A 39 -2.64 -11.59 3.28
C ILE A 39 -2.49 -10.47 2.26
N ALA A 40 -3.01 -10.68 1.05
CA ALA A 40 -3.06 -9.66 0.01
C ALA A 40 -4.46 -9.04 -0.05
N VAL A 41 -4.50 -7.72 -0.20
CA VAL A 41 -5.74 -6.95 -0.39
C VAL A 41 -5.57 -6.08 -1.64
N GLY A 42 -6.49 -6.17 -2.57
CA GLY A 42 -6.50 -5.41 -3.82
C GLY A 42 -6.96 -3.97 -3.65
N ASP A 43 -7.51 -3.44 -4.74
CA ASP A 43 -7.96 -2.05 -4.88
C ASP A 43 -8.96 -1.66 -3.79
N LEU A 44 -8.78 -0.47 -3.24
CA LEU A 44 -9.61 0.07 -2.15
C LEU A 44 -10.45 1.26 -2.59
N HIS A 45 -9.93 2.07 -3.50
CA HIS A 45 -10.62 3.18 -4.12
C HIS A 45 -11.43 4.05 -3.13
N GLY A 46 -10.79 4.45 -2.04
CA GLY A 46 -11.40 5.33 -1.05
C GLY A 46 -12.56 4.72 -0.24
N ASP A 47 -12.78 3.40 -0.27
CA ASP A 47 -13.80 2.72 0.54
C ASP A 47 -13.20 2.26 1.89
N TYR A 48 -13.25 3.15 2.88
CA TYR A 48 -12.73 2.83 4.21
C TYR A 48 -13.54 1.74 4.92
N ASP A 49 -14.83 1.66 4.71
CA ASP A 49 -15.68 0.70 5.43
C ASP A 49 -15.45 -0.73 4.92
N ALA A 50 -15.31 -0.90 3.59
CA ALA A 50 -14.88 -2.17 3.01
C ALA A 50 -13.46 -2.54 3.48
N TYR A 51 -12.52 -1.60 3.40
CA TYR A 51 -11.14 -1.79 3.84
C TYR A 51 -11.04 -2.29 5.28
N ILE A 52 -11.66 -1.58 6.24
CA ILE A 52 -11.57 -1.96 7.66
C ILE A 52 -12.30 -3.28 7.95
N SER A 53 -13.37 -3.57 7.20
CA SER A 53 -14.11 -4.83 7.30
C SER A 53 -13.27 -6.01 6.84
N ILE A 54 -12.59 -5.90 5.70
CA ILE A 54 -11.65 -6.91 5.18
C ILE A 54 -10.52 -7.16 6.18
N LEU A 55 -9.88 -6.11 6.70
CA LEU A 55 -8.78 -6.27 7.65
C LEU A 55 -9.22 -6.92 8.97
N ARG A 56 -10.45 -6.64 9.44
CA ARG A 56 -11.03 -7.30 10.61
C ARG A 56 -11.33 -8.78 10.35
N ALA A 57 -11.95 -9.09 9.22
CA ALA A 57 -12.25 -10.46 8.82
C ALA A 57 -10.98 -11.31 8.68
N ALA A 58 -9.90 -10.70 8.18
CA ALA A 58 -8.58 -11.33 8.08
C ALA A 58 -7.83 -11.41 9.43
N GLY A 59 -8.38 -10.88 10.53
CA GLY A 59 -7.73 -10.86 11.84
C GLY A 59 -6.53 -9.91 11.96
N LEU A 60 -6.31 -9.05 10.95
CA LEU A 60 -5.17 -8.14 10.89
C LEU A 60 -5.34 -6.93 11.80
N VAL A 61 -6.58 -6.50 12.03
CA VAL A 61 -6.87 -5.40 12.95
C VAL A 61 -7.98 -5.76 13.95
N SER A 62 -7.87 -5.21 15.14
CA SER A 62 -8.87 -5.31 16.20
C SER A 62 -10.14 -4.49 15.87
N ALA A 63 -11.20 -4.61 16.69
CA ALA A 63 -12.39 -3.78 16.60
C ALA A 63 -12.08 -2.26 16.64
N ARG A 64 -10.97 -1.86 17.28
CA ARG A 64 -10.50 -0.46 17.35
C ARG A 64 -9.58 -0.06 16.18
N GLY A 65 -9.45 -0.89 15.14
CA GLY A 65 -8.56 -0.65 14.01
C GLY A 65 -7.06 -0.69 14.33
N LYS A 66 -6.63 -1.28 15.45
CA LYS A 66 -5.22 -1.44 15.78
C LYS A 66 -4.70 -2.78 15.27
N TRP A 67 -3.44 -2.85 14.89
CA TRP A 67 -2.80 -4.10 14.46
C TRP A 67 -2.96 -5.23 15.48
N SER A 68 -3.53 -6.33 15.07
CA SER A 68 -3.72 -7.58 15.82
C SER A 68 -3.17 -8.82 15.11
N GLY A 69 -2.64 -8.66 13.89
CA GLY A 69 -2.14 -9.76 13.05
C GLY A 69 -0.83 -10.41 13.52
N GLY A 70 -0.27 -9.97 14.66
CA GLY A 70 0.98 -10.54 15.16
C GLY A 70 2.11 -10.43 14.13
N LYS A 71 2.70 -11.58 13.74
CA LYS A 71 3.78 -11.68 12.74
C LYS A 71 3.28 -11.72 11.29
N ALA A 72 1.98 -11.62 11.02
CA ALA A 72 1.44 -11.63 9.67
C ALA A 72 2.01 -10.51 8.79
N THR A 73 1.99 -10.72 7.48
CA THR A 73 2.28 -9.70 6.49
C THR A 73 1.00 -9.33 5.76
N LEU A 74 0.62 -8.06 5.79
CA LEU A 74 -0.38 -7.48 4.89
C LEU A 74 0.32 -6.92 3.65
N VAL A 75 -0.08 -7.34 2.47
CA VAL A 75 0.29 -6.71 1.20
C VAL A 75 -0.95 -6.00 0.67
N GLN A 76 -0.93 -4.68 0.61
CA GLN A 76 -1.95 -3.89 -0.07
C GLN A 76 -1.45 -3.61 -1.49
N LEU A 77 -2.21 -4.05 -2.50
CA LEU A 77 -1.72 -4.18 -3.89
C LEU A 77 -1.74 -2.88 -4.70
N GLY A 78 -1.96 -1.72 -4.10
CA GLY A 78 -2.12 -0.44 -4.80
C GLY A 78 -3.59 -0.05 -4.99
N ASP A 79 -3.81 1.08 -5.63
CA ASP A 79 -5.12 1.67 -5.88
C ASP A 79 -5.93 1.92 -4.61
N VAL A 80 -5.27 2.58 -3.66
CA VAL A 80 -5.93 3.14 -2.47
C VAL A 80 -6.80 4.35 -2.81
N PRO A 81 -6.34 5.31 -3.67
CA PRO A 81 -7.06 6.54 -3.95
C PRO A 81 -8.14 6.40 -5.02
N ASP A 82 -8.84 7.52 -5.19
CA ASP A 82 -9.84 7.76 -6.22
C ASP A 82 -11.17 7.02 -6.03
N ARG A 83 -12.19 7.46 -6.77
CA ARG A 83 -13.55 6.89 -6.84
C ARG A 83 -14.36 6.97 -5.55
N GLY A 84 -13.72 6.98 -4.38
CA GLY A 84 -14.36 7.07 -3.08
C GLY A 84 -13.82 8.23 -2.22
N PRO A 85 -14.50 8.57 -1.12
CA PRO A 85 -14.20 9.79 -0.35
C PRO A 85 -13.07 9.63 0.67
N ASP A 86 -12.75 8.40 1.08
CA ASP A 86 -11.97 8.15 2.31
C ASP A 86 -10.50 7.85 2.07
N THR A 87 -9.94 8.15 0.87
CA THR A 87 -8.52 7.93 0.54
C THR A 87 -7.58 8.40 1.64
N LYS A 88 -7.73 9.65 2.09
CA LYS A 88 -6.90 10.22 3.15
C LYS A 88 -6.93 9.38 4.42
N LYS A 89 -8.12 8.96 4.85
CA LYS A 89 -8.35 8.16 6.05
C LYS A 89 -7.70 6.78 5.95
N ILE A 90 -7.75 6.14 4.78
CA ILE A 90 -7.10 4.85 4.51
C ILE A 90 -5.59 5.00 4.57
N ILE A 91 -5.00 6.00 3.89
CA ILE A 91 -3.56 6.26 3.89
C ILE A 91 -3.05 6.53 5.31
N GLU A 92 -3.71 7.40 6.06
CA GLU A 92 -3.34 7.69 7.46
C GLU A 92 -3.38 6.42 8.33
N HIS A 93 -4.35 5.53 8.08
CA HIS A 93 -4.44 4.26 8.79
C HIS A 93 -3.33 3.28 8.38
N LEU A 94 -3.02 3.15 7.08
CA LEU A 94 -1.91 2.31 6.59
C LEU A 94 -0.57 2.75 7.18
N ILE A 95 -0.26 4.06 7.17
CA ILE A 95 0.95 4.65 7.79
C ILE A 95 1.06 4.26 9.28
N LYS A 96 -0.07 4.25 9.99
CA LYS A 96 -0.12 3.84 11.39
C LYS A 96 0.10 2.34 11.54
N LEU A 97 -0.56 1.53 10.70
CA LEU A 97 -0.45 0.08 10.73
C LEU A 97 0.97 -0.41 10.40
N GLU A 98 1.71 0.23 9.48
CA GLU A 98 3.13 -0.07 9.22
C GLU A 98 3.96 -0.02 10.51
N LYS A 99 3.76 1.05 11.32
CA LYS A 99 4.47 1.24 12.58
C LYS A 99 4.02 0.23 13.66
N GLU A 100 2.73 -0.05 13.73
CA GLU A 100 2.15 -0.97 14.72
C GLU A 100 2.54 -2.43 14.43
N ALA A 101 2.46 -2.85 13.16
CA ALA A 101 2.84 -4.19 12.71
C ALA A 101 4.33 -4.47 13.00
N LYS A 102 5.21 -3.55 12.63
CA LYS A 102 6.65 -3.65 12.89
C LYS A 102 6.96 -3.90 14.37
N LYS A 103 6.26 -3.22 15.30
CA LYS A 103 6.43 -3.42 16.76
C LYS A 103 6.00 -4.82 17.23
N LYS A 104 5.17 -5.51 16.45
CA LYS A 104 4.65 -6.85 16.77
C LYS A 104 5.34 -7.96 15.97
N GLY A 105 6.39 -7.61 15.20
CA GLY A 105 7.10 -8.53 14.33
C GLY A 105 6.36 -8.87 13.02
N GLY A 106 5.26 -8.17 12.73
CA GLY A 106 4.53 -8.23 11.48
C GLY A 106 4.98 -7.17 10.47
N ARG A 107 4.33 -7.14 9.32
CA ARG A 107 4.62 -6.20 8.24
C ARG A 107 3.35 -5.71 7.58
N VAL A 108 3.35 -4.44 7.15
CA VAL A 108 2.40 -3.89 6.17
C VAL A 108 3.24 -3.40 5.00
N VAL A 109 2.88 -3.82 3.81
CA VAL A 109 3.60 -3.58 2.55
C VAL A 109 2.60 -2.99 1.56
N PRO A 110 2.40 -1.67 1.57
CA PRO A 110 1.66 -1.02 0.50
C PRO A 110 2.47 -1.08 -0.79
N LEU A 111 1.84 -1.45 -1.90
CA LEU A 111 2.41 -1.34 -3.23
C LEU A 111 1.88 -0.10 -3.93
N ILE A 112 2.58 0.30 -4.98
CA ILE A 112 2.19 1.41 -5.82
C ILE A 112 1.29 0.87 -6.94
N GLY A 113 0.06 1.37 -7.04
CA GLY A 113 -0.83 1.16 -8.17
C GLY A 113 -0.79 2.32 -9.17
N ASN A 114 -1.55 2.19 -10.25
CA ASN A 114 -1.62 3.26 -11.25
C ASN A 114 -2.32 4.51 -10.71
N HIS A 115 -3.31 4.37 -9.84
CA HIS A 115 -3.99 5.52 -9.24
C HIS A 115 -3.10 6.31 -8.27
N GLU A 116 -2.20 5.68 -7.52
CA GLU A 116 -1.15 6.40 -6.79
C GLU A 116 -0.28 7.23 -7.72
N ALA A 117 0.20 6.61 -8.81
CA ALA A 117 1.05 7.29 -9.80
C ALA A 117 0.32 8.46 -10.44
N MET A 118 -0.93 8.27 -10.90
CA MET A 118 -1.79 9.31 -11.48
C MET A 118 -1.91 10.52 -10.55
N ASN A 119 -2.23 10.30 -9.28
CA ASN A 119 -2.34 11.38 -8.30
C ASN A 119 -1.04 12.16 -8.10
N VAL A 120 0.10 11.46 -8.03
CA VAL A 120 1.42 12.10 -7.90
C VAL A 120 1.74 12.99 -9.10
N ILE A 121 1.51 12.51 -10.34
CA ILE A 121 1.81 13.27 -11.57
C ILE A 121 0.73 14.32 -11.92
N GLY A 122 -0.44 14.27 -11.27
CA GLY A 122 -1.51 15.26 -11.44
C GLY A 122 -2.58 14.86 -12.45
N ASP A 123 -2.68 13.60 -12.81
CA ASP A 123 -3.83 13.07 -13.52
C ASP A 123 -4.94 12.74 -12.51
N LEU A 124 -5.90 13.65 -12.38
CA LEU A 124 -6.92 13.63 -11.32
C LEU A 124 -8.31 13.25 -11.83
N ARG A 125 -8.38 12.59 -12.99
CA ARG A 125 -9.66 12.29 -13.66
C ARG A 125 -10.61 11.40 -12.84
N TYR A 126 -10.12 10.72 -11.81
CA TYR A 126 -10.89 9.82 -10.95
C TYR A 126 -11.06 10.32 -9.51
N VAL A 127 -10.46 11.47 -9.18
CA VAL A 127 -10.63 12.08 -7.85
C VAL A 127 -12.02 12.67 -7.73
N THR A 128 -12.74 12.31 -6.66
CA THR A 128 -14.11 12.77 -6.44
C THR A 128 -14.15 14.11 -5.69
N PRO A 129 -15.26 14.88 -5.80
CA PRO A 129 -15.43 16.09 -5.00
C PRO A 129 -15.32 15.85 -3.50
N GLU A 130 -15.81 14.72 -3.02
CA GLU A 130 -15.79 14.30 -1.62
C GLU A 130 -14.35 14.01 -1.16
N GLU A 131 -13.53 13.43 -2.02
CA GLU A 131 -12.11 13.22 -1.74
C GLU A 131 -11.37 14.55 -1.59
N TYR A 132 -11.60 15.53 -2.47
CA TYR A 132 -11.06 16.88 -2.28
C TYR A 132 -11.55 17.51 -0.97
N ALA A 133 -12.82 17.36 -0.63
CA ALA A 133 -13.39 17.89 0.60
C ALA A 133 -12.69 17.33 1.86
N ALA A 134 -12.19 16.09 1.82
CA ALA A 134 -11.43 15.49 2.93
C ALA A 134 -10.08 16.19 3.19
N PHE A 135 -9.55 16.94 2.22
CA PHE A 135 -8.34 17.76 2.36
C PHE A 135 -8.64 19.23 2.70
N ALA A 136 -9.90 19.65 2.60
CA ALA A 136 -10.27 21.04 2.84
C ALA A 136 -10.06 21.45 4.30
N THR A 137 -9.69 22.72 4.48
CA THR A 137 -9.46 23.38 5.77
C THR A 137 -10.17 24.73 5.82
N ALA A 138 -10.22 25.39 6.95
CA ALA A 138 -10.73 26.76 7.06
C ALA A 138 -9.95 27.77 6.17
N LYS A 139 -8.77 27.40 5.68
CA LYS A 139 -7.93 28.25 4.81
C LYS A 139 -8.08 27.97 3.34
N SER A 140 -8.82 26.93 2.91
CA SER A 140 -8.90 26.46 1.52
C SER A 140 -9.37 27.55 0.56
N LYS A 141 -10.38 28.33 0.92
CA LYS A 141 -10.82 29.45 0.07
C LYS A 141 -9.69 30.46 -0.17
N LYS A 142 -9.01 30.88 0.90
CA LYS A 142 -7.88 31.83 0.77
C LYS A 142 -6.75 31.24 -0.08
N LEU A 143 -6.46 29.97 0.08
CA LEU A 143 -5.41 29.27 -0.67
C LEU A 143 -5.77 29.17 -2.15
N ARG A 144 -7.02 28.80 -2.48
CA ARG A 144 -7.53 28.75 -3.86
C ARG A 144 -7.50 30.12 -4.53
N ASP A 145 -7.98 31.18 -3.83
CA ASP A 145 -7.97 32.55 -4.35
C ASP A 145 -6.52 33.05 -4.61
N ALA A 146 -5.60 32.74 -3.71
CA ALA A 146 -4.19 33.08 -3.89
C ALA A 146 -3.57 32.35 -5.09
N HIS A 147 -3.86 31.06 -5.25
CA HIS A 147 -3.41 30.26 -6.38
C HIS A 147 -3.97 30.81 -7.70
N PHE A 148 -5.27 31.08 -7.77
CA PHE A 148 -5.90 31.69 -8.93
C PHE A 148 -5.23 33.00 -9.32
N LYS A 149 -5.05 33.91 -8.35
CA LYS A 149 -4.41 35.21 -8.59
C LYS A 149 -2.97 35.06 -9.13
N ALA A 150 -2.19 34.16 -8.53
CA ALA A 150 -0.80 33.92 -8.91
C ALA A 150 -0.65 33.32 -10.31
N ASN A 151 -1.65 32.55 -10.78
CA ASN A 151 -1.60 31.82 -12.04
C ASN A 151 -2.62 32.34 -13.08
N PHE A 152 -3.22 33.51 -12.85
CA PHE A 152 -4.34 34.02 -13.64
C PHE A 152 -4.06 34.03 -15.16
N ALA A 153 -2.90 34.48 -15.58
CA ALA A 153 -2.58 34.57 -17.02
C ALA A 153 -2.61 33.16 -17.68
N ALA A 154 -1.99 32.18 -17.07
CA ALA A 154 -1.97 30.83 -17.60
C ALA A 154 -3.37 30.13 -17.54
N LEU A 155 -4.12 30.39 -16.49
CA LEU A 155 -5.50 29.88 -16.35
C LEU A 155 -6.42 30.54 -17.39
N ALA A 156 -6.29 31.85 -17.61
CA ALA A 156 -7.06 32.56 -18.60
C ALA A 156 -6.76 32.08 -20.04
N GLU A 157 -5.49 31.86 -20.36
CA GLU A 157 -5.09 31.24 -21.63
C GLU A 157 -5.71 29.86 -21.82
N PHE A 158 -5.59 29.00 -20.78
CA PHE A 158 -6.09 27.64 -20.82
C PHE A 158 -7.61 27.56 -21.01
N TYR A 159 -8.38 28.33 -20.22
CA TYR A 159 -9.85 28.28 -20.29
C TYR A 159 -10.38 28.98 -21.55
N ARG A 160 -9.78 30.11 -21.99
CA ARG A 160 -10.16 30.80 -23.23
C ARG A 160 -9.79 30.04 -24.50
N LYS A 161 -8.81 29.13 -24.42
CA LYS A 161 -8.55 28.19 -25.53
C LYS A 161 -9.69 27.18 -25.69
N LYS A 162 -10.36 26.81 -24.60
CA LYS A 162 -11.55 25.92 -24.63
C LYS A 162 -12.83 26.70 -24.98
N ASP A 163 -12.97 27.91 -24.46
CA ASP A 163 -14.11 28.81 -24.68
C ASP A 163 -13.61 30.26 -24.78
N PRO A 164 -13.46 30.79 -26.02
CA PRO A 164 -12.97 32.15 -26.26
C PRO A 164 -13.90 33.27 -25.75
N THR A 165 -15.14 32.95 -25.36
CA THR A 165 -16.12 33.97 -24.92
C THR A 165 -15.99 34.30 -23.42
N LEU A 166 -15.14 33.58 -22.68
CA LEU A 166 -14.98 33.79 -21.25
C LEU A 166 -14.28 35.12 -20.95
N ASP A 167 -14.94 35.96 -20.16
CA ASP A 167 -14.31 37.08 -19.48
C ASP A 167 -13.54 36.62 -18.23
N ASP A 168 -12.97 37.55 -17.46
CA ASP A 168 -12.18 37.22 -16.28
C ASP A 168 -13.01 36.53 -15.17
N GLU A 169 -14.28 36.88 -15.05
CA GLU A 169 -15.21 36.27 -14.11
C GLU A 169 -15.58 34.86 -14.56
N GLY A 170 -15.83 34.65 -15.84
CA GLY A 170 -16.05 33.34 -16.46
C GLY A 170 -14.86 32.41 -16.30
N VAL A 171 -13.63 32.91 -16.47
CA VAL A 171 -12.40 32.13 -16.17
C VAL A 171 -12.32 31.72 -14.69
N ARG A 172 -12.66 32.65 -13.78
CA ARG A 172 -12.70 32.33 -12.36
C ARG A 172 -13.73 31.24 -12.05
N ALA A 173 -14.94 31.37 -12.57
CA ALA A 173 -16.01 30.39 -12.34
C ALA A 173 -15.64 29.01 -12.89
N ALA A 174 -15.02 28.94 -14.08
CA ALA A 174 -14.52 27.70 -14.66
C ALA A 174 -13.44 27.05 -13.80
N PHE A 175 -12.46 27.85 -13.34
CA PHE A 175 -11.43 27.38 -12.40
C PHE A 175 -12.04 26.86 -11.08
N GLU A 176 -12.95 27.60 -10.46
CA GLU A 176 -13.55 27.20 -9.17
C GLU A 176 -14.38 25.92 -9.28
N LYS A 177 -14.96 25.67 -10.45
CA LYS A 177 -15.66 24.40 -10.75
C LYS A 177 -14.71 23.22 -10.84
N GLU A 178 -13.56 23.38 -11.49
CA GLU A 178 -12.55 22.31 -11.65
C GLU A 178 -11.66 22.16 -10.42
N ALA A 179 -11.51 23.23 -9.61
CA ALA A 179 -10.70 23.27 -8.39
C ALA A 179 -11.57 23.56 -7.15
N PRO A 180 -12.39 22.60 -6.68
CA PRO A 180 -13.19 22.78 -5.47
C PRO A 180 -12.31 23.00 -4.23
N LEU A 181 -12.91 23.37 -3.09
CA LEU A 181 -12.15 23.52 -1.85
C LEU A 181 -11.51 22.19 -1.46
N GLY A 182 -10.23 22.25 -1.10
CA GLY A 182 -9.40 21.06 -0.84
C GLY A 182 -8.55 20.63 -2.03
N TYR A 183 -8.86 21.06 -3.27
CA TYR A 183 -8.07 20.73 -4.45
C TYR A 183 -6.60 21.16 -4.32
N ILE A 184 -6.34 22.38 -3.87
CA ILE A 184 -4.96 22.89 -3.75
C ILE A 184 -4.21 22.11 -2.66
N GLU A 185 -4.85 21.87 -1.53
CA GLU A 185 -4.28 21.05 -0.44
C GLU A 185 -3.98 19.62 -0.91
N HIS A 186 -4.92 19.02 -1.64
CA HIS A 186 -4.72 17.70 -2.24
C HIS A 186 -3.47 17.70 -3.14
N ARG A 187 -3.34 18.65 -4.08
CA ARG A 187 -2.17 18.75 -4.95
C ARG A 187 -0.86 18.93 -4.18
N LEU A 188 -0.89 19.74 -3.12
CA LEU A 188 0.30 19.98 -2.29
C LEU A 188 0.77 18.71 -1.56
N VAL A 189 -0.14 17.87 -1.06
CA VAL A 189 0.25 16.66 -0.33
C VAL A 189 0.53 15.47 -1.25
N TRP A 190 -0.10 15.39 -2.43
CA TRP A 190 0.11 14.32 -3.40
C TRP A 190 1.29 14.56 -4.33
N GLY A 191 1.68 15.80 -4.59
CA GLY A 191 2.83 16.09 -5.45
C GLY A 191 4.11 15.41 -4.97
N PRO A 192 5.16 15.30 -5.82
CA PRO A 192 6.38 14.50 -5.53
C PRO A 192 7.07 14.82 -4.21
N ASN A 193 6.99 16.10 -3.78
CA ASN A 193 7.58 16.57 -2.52
C ASN A 193 6.55 16.70 -1.38
N GLY A 194 5.29 16.32 -1.62
CA GLY A 194 4.23 16.34 -0.64
C GLY A 194 4.32 15.14 0.33
N ALA A 195 3.60 15.22 1.44
CA ALA A 195 3.67 14.18 2.47
C ALA A 195 3.19 12.81 1.95
N ILE A 196 2.09 12.78 1.17
CA ILE A 196 1.57 11.54 0.58
C ILE A 196 2.45 11.11 -0.58
N GLY A 197 2.80 12.00 -1.51
CA GLY A 197 3.66 11.65 -2.65
C GLY A 197 5.01 11.10 -2.22
N SER A 198 5.63 11.67 -1.19
CA SER A 198 6.88 11.15 -0.61
C SER A 198 6.68 9.78 0.06
N TRP A 199 5.56 9.55 0.74
CA TRP A 199 5.23 8.25 1.33
C TRP A 199 5.02 7.21 0.23
N ILE A 200 4.24 7.49 -0.82
CA ILE A 200 4.08 6.61 -1.99
C ILE A 200 5.45 6.29 -2.62
N ALA A 201 6.28 7.29 -2.88
CA ALA A 201 7.61 7.11 -3.48
C ALA A 201 8.62 6.39 -2.56
N SER A 202 8.26 6.06 -1.32
CA SER A 202 9.05 5.20 -0.43
C SER A 202 8.71 3.71 -0.56
N HIS A 203 7.64 3.36 -1.27
CA HIS A 203 7.18 1.99 -1.48
C HIS A 203 7.69 1.38 -2.78
N ASP A 204 7.33 0.13 -3.01
CA ASP A 204 7.68 -0.66 -4.17
C ASP A 204 6.48 -0.84 -5.11
N ALA A 205 6.72 -0.96 -6.41
CA ALA A 205 5.71 -1.37 -7.39
C ALA A 205 5.49 -2.90 -7.39
N ALA A 206 6.54 -3.65 -7.02
CA ALA A 206 6.48 -5.11 -6.93
C ALA A 206 7.33 -5.63 -5.78
N VAL A 207 6.86 -6.69 -5.10
CA VAL A 207 7.59 -7.34 -4.01
C VAL A 207 7.47 -8.86 -4.12
N ARG A 208 8.57 -9.57 -3.83
CA ARG A 208 8.56 -11.03 -3.69
C ARG A 208 8.56 -11.39 -2.21
N ILE A 209 7.63 -12.25 -1.80
CA ILE A 209 7.55 -12.82 -0.45
C ILE A 209 7.45 -14.33 -0.59
N GLY A 210 8.45 -15.05 -0.13
CA GLY A 210 8.59 -16.48 -0.43
C GLY A 210 8.68 -16.71 -1.94
N ASP A 211 7.79 -17.55 -2.46
CA ASP A 211 7.73 -17.88 -3.88
C ASP A 211 6.68 -17.07 -4.65
N THR A 212 6.01 -16.12 -3.99
CA THR A 212 4.95 -15.32 -4.58
C THR A 212 5.45 -13.92 -4.92
N LEU A 213 5.19 -13.46 -6.14
CA LEU A 213 5.37 -12.09 -6.59
C LEU A 213 4.04 -11.33 -6.45
N PHE A 214 4.09 -10.18 -5.79
CA PHE A 214 2.97 -9.26 -5.66
C PHE A 214 3.26 -8.02 -6.50
N VAL A 215 2.33 -7.62 -7.34
CA VAL A 215 2.40 -6.45 -8.22
C VAL A 215 0.97 -5.97 -8.47
N HIS A 216 0.77 -4.67 -8.65
CA HIS A 216 -0.56 -4.12 -8.89
C HIS A 216 -1.12 -4.52 -10.27
N GLY A 217 -0.40 -4.19 -11.33
CA GLY A 217 -0.81 -4.53 -12.69
C GLY A 217 -0.42 -5.96 -13.04
N GLY A 218 0.77 -6.12 -13.57
CA GLY A 218 1.33 -7.40 -13.99
C GLY A 218 2.77 -7.23 -14.49
N ILE A 219 3.37 -8.31 -14.89
CA ILE A 219 4.70 -8.30 -15.49
C ILE A 219 4.57 -8.77 -16.95
N SER A 220 4.69 -7.84 -17.88
CA SER A 220 4.71 -8.13 -19.30
C SER A 220 6.06 -8.76 -19.71
N ALA A 221 6.10 -9.36 -20.89
CA ALA A 221 7.32 -9.93 -21.48
C ALA A 221 8.46 -8.88 -21.55
N GLY A 222 8.14 -7.61 -21.83
CA GLY A 222 9.12 -6.51 -21.87
C GLY A 222 9.77 -6.23 -20.51
N TYR A 223 9.05 -6.41 -19.42
CA TYR A 223 9.55 -6.19 -18.06
C TYR A 223 10.08 -7.46 -17.39
N ALA A 224 9.77 -8.66 -17.92
CA ALA A 224 10.21 -9.93 -17.36
C ALA A 224 11.75 -10.12 -17.36
N ALA A 225 12.45 -9.42 -18.26
CA ALA A 225 13.92 -9.42 -18.29
C ALA A 225 14.56 -8.52 -17.22
N SER A 226 13.77 -7.66 -16.55
CA SER A 226 14.23 -6.75 -15.52
C SER A 226 14.17 -7.40 -14.15
N THR A 227 15.07 -6.99 -13.24
CA THR A 227 14.96 -7.39 -11.83
C THR A 227 13.87 -6.58 -11.15
N ILE A 228 13.23 -7.15 -10.11
CA ILE A 228 12.25 -6.45 -9.26
C ILE A 228 12.86 -5.14 -8.72
N ALA A 229 14.12 -5.18 -8.29
CA ALA A 229 14.82 -3.99 -7.78
C ALA A 229 14.94 -2.89 -8.84
N ALA A 230 15.24 -3.23 -10.09
CA ALA A 230 15.34 -2.27 -11.19
C ALA A 230 13.99 -1.64 -11.53
N ILE A 231 12.92 -2.44 -11.55
CA ILE A 231 11.53 -1.96 -11.74
C ILE A 231 11.16 -0.97 -10.63
N ASN A 232 11.34 -1.37 -9.37
CA ASN A 232 11.02 -0.53 -8.21
C ASN A 232 11.80 0.79 -8.22
N GLU A 233 13.09 0.76 -8.54
CA GLU A 233 13.92 1.97 -8.63
C GLU A 233 13.46 2.88 -9.76
N ALA A 234 13.10 2.34 -10.92
CA ALA A 234 12.59 3.13 -12.05
C ALA A 234 11.27 3.83 -11.69
N VAL A 235 10.33 3.11 -11.06
CA VAL A 235 9.04 3.69 -10.60
C VAL A 235 9.27 4.77 -9.54
N ARG A 236 10.05 4.49 -8.49
CA ARG A 236 10.35 5.48 -7.45
C ARG A 236 11.03 6.74 -7.98
N ARG A 237 11.96 6.60 -8.92
CA ARG A 237 12.63 7.73 -9.56
C ARG A 237 11.66 8.57 -10.39
N ALA A 238 10.78 7.95 -11.16
CA ALA A 238 9.76 8.63 -11.94
C ALA A 238 8.77 9.39 -11.04
N LEU A 239 8.30 8.77 -9.94
CA LEU A 239 7.45 9.44 -8.94
C LEU A 239 8.13 10.67 -8.32
N LYS A 240 9.38 10.55 -7.92
CA LYS A 240 10.16 11.67 -7.34
C LYS A 240 10.39 12.79 -8.35
N ALA A 241 10.51 12.47 -9.63
CA ALA A 241 10.62 13.46 -10.71
C ALA A 241 9.27 14.10 -11.08
N GLY A 242 8.15 13.56 -10.61
CA GLY A 242 6.81 14.04 -10.97
C GLY A 242 6.36 13.61 -12.36
N GLY A 243 6.94 12.54 -12.90
CA GLY A 243 6.59 12.00 -14.22
C GLY A 243 7.64 11.03 -14.75
N GLY A 244 7.25 10.24 -15.73
CA GLY A 244 8.12 9.30 -16.42
C GLY A 244 7.33 8.19 -17.09
N PHE A 245 7.79 7.73 -18.25
CA PHE A 245 7.08 6.76 -19.10
C PHE A 245 6.59 5.52 -18.33
N ILE A 246 7.39 4.97 -17.42
CA ILE A 246 7.03 3.76 -16.65
C ILE A 246 5.77 3.92 -15.79
N LEU A 247 5.37 5.16 -15.45
CA LEU A 247 4.16 5.41 -14.65
C LEU A 247 2.88 5.33 -15.48
N GLU A 248 3.00 5.46 -16.81
CA GLU A 248 1.89 5.54 -17.77
C GLU A 248 1.96 4.42 -18.84
N ASP A 249 3.00 3.58 -18.81
CA ASP A 249 3.20 2.50 -19.76
C ASP A 249 2.14 1.40 -19.56
N GLU A 250 1.28 1.19 -20.55
CA GLU A 250 0.24 0.15 -20.54
C GLU A 250 0.81 -1.27 -20.39
N LEU A 251 2.06 -1.48 -20.79
CA LEU A 251 2.79 -2.74 -20.59
C LEU A 251 3.60 -2.75 -19.28
N GLY A 252 3.59 -1.65 -18.55
CA GLY A 252 4.34 -1.48 -17.32
C GLY A 252 3.70 -2.15 -16.10
N PRO A 253 4.43 -2.24 -14.97
CA PRO A 253 4.01 -3.00 -13.79
C PRO A 253 2.75 -2.43 -13.11
N LEU A 254 2.40 -1.16 -13.38
CA LEU A 254 1.22 -0.51 -12.81
C LEU A 254 -0.04 -0.71 -13.67
N TRP A 255 0.10 -0.95 -14.97
CA TRP A 255 -1.04 -0.98 -15.90
C TRP A 255 -1.26 -2.32 -16.60
N HIS A 256 -0.25 -3.16 -16.71
CA HIS A 256 -0.35 -4.42 -17.47
C HIS A 256 -1.43 -5.35 -16.90
N ARG A 257 -2.32 -5.85 -17.77
CA ARG A 257 -3.41 -6.77 -17.39
C ARG A 257 -3.33 -8.12 -18.14
N GLY A 258 -2.36 -8.28 -19.03
CA GLY A 258 -2.22 -9.49 -19.86
C GLY A 258 -2.12 -10.79 -19.08
N ASN A 259 -1.49 -10.76 -17.87
CA ASN A 259 -1.41 -11.96 -17.04
C ASN A 259 -2.80 -12.49 -16.58
N VAL A 260 -3.80 -11.62 -16.46
CA VAL A 260 -5.17 -11.99 -16.09
C VAL A 260 -6.01 -12.28 -17.33
N GLU A 261 -5.91 -11.44 -18.36
CA GLU A 261 -6.68 -11.56 -19.60
C GLU A 261 -6.29 -12.83 -20.38
N GLU A 262 -5.00 -13.13 -20.48
CA GLU A 262 -4.51 -14.34 -21.12
C GLU A 262 -4.96 -15.61 -20.37
N SER A 263 -4.93 -15.61 -19.03
CA SER A 263 -5.42 -16.71 -18.21
C SER A 263 -6.92 -16.95 -18.42
N ALA A 264 -7.71 -15.89 -18.48
CA ALA A 264 -9.14 -15.98 -18.74
C ALA A 264 -9.44 -16.54 -20.16
N ALA A 265 -8.65 -16.15 -21.16
CA ALA A 265 -8.78 -16.64 -22.54
C ALA A 265 -8.44 -18.13 -22.69
N HIS A 266 -7.58 -18.68 -21.83
CA HIS A 266 -7.15 -20.09 -21.86
C HIS A 266 -7.92 -20.99 -20.88
N GLY A 267 -8.92 -20.47 -20.17
CA GLY A 267 -9.80 -21.26 -19.30
C GLY A 267 -9.11 -21.87 -18.07
N LEU A 268 -8.11 -21.17 -17.52
CA LEU A 268 -7.40 -21.56 -16.30
C LEU A 268 -8.21 -21.17 -15.05
#